data_0fd04c75da1bae355b08e9868186e1c7
#
_entry.id   0fd04c75da1bae355b08e9868186e1c7
#
_cell.length_a   1.000
_cell.length_b   1.000
_cell.length_c   1.000
_cell.angle_alpha   90.00
_cell.angle_beta   90.00
_cell.angle_gamma   90.00
#
_symmetry.space_group_name_H-M   'P 1'
#
loop_
_entity.id
_entity.type
_entity.pdbx_description
1 polymer ?
#
loop_
_entity_poly.entity_id
_entity_poly.type
_entity_poly.pdbx_seq_one_letter_code
_entity_poly.pdbx_strand_id
1 'polypeptide(L)'
;MTRRSFDPKQCPIGRTLERVGDTWSLMILRDAVQGLSKFDQFEKSLGVAPNILTQRLNALVETGFLERRPYQERPLRHDYVLTELGRDFVPVLTTLAAFGNRHFAAEGIASQMVEAATGLPAEPVVVDRRTGKPIDAPDYIYAAGPAAGPEVLARVAWLAEKQRKSAGEGG
;
A
#
# COMPACT_ATOMS: atom_id res chain seq x y z
N MET A 1 -20.12 -21.87 16.93
CA MET A 1 -20.08 -20.83 15.88
C MET A 1 -18.71 -20.88 15.24
N THR A 2 -18.61 -21.42 14.03
CA THR A 2 -17.34 -21.49 13.27
C THR A 2 -16.96 -20.06 12.89
N ARG A 3 -15.85 -19.56 13.41
CA ARG A 3 -15.29 -18.25 13.08
C ARG A 3 -14.97 -18.31 11.57
N ARG A 4 -15.76 -17.62 10.72
CA ARG A 4 -15.45 -17.49 9.30
C ARG A 4 -14.07 -16.86 9.18
N SER A 5 -13.10 -17.61 8.68
CA SER A 5 -11.79 -17.06 8.38
C SER A 5 -11.94 -16.12 7.18
N PHE A 6 -11.38 -14.93 7.28
CA PHE A 6 -11.25 -14.01 6.16
C PHE A 6 -10.43 -14.71 5.05
N ASP A 7 -11.02 -14.82 3.83
CA ASP A 7 -10.28 -15.31 2.66
C ASP A 7 -9.72 -14.09 1.91
N PRO A 8 -8.43 -13.82 2.02
CA PRO A 8 -7.80 -12.70 1.34
C PRO A 8 -7.88 -12.81 -0.19
N LYS A 9 -8.03 -14.01 -0.74
CA LYS A 9 -8.12 -14.23 -2.18
C LYS A 9 -9.32 -13.55 -2.83
N GLN A 10 -10.40 -13.37 -2.08
CA GLN A 10 -11.62 -12.70 -2.54
C GLN A 10 -11.61 -11.17 -2.31
N CYS A 11 -10.62 -10.65 -1.59
CA CYS A 11 -10.51 -9.22 -1.29
C CYS A 11 -9.26 -8.63 -1.95
N PRO A 12 -9.37 -7.62 -2.83
CA PRO A 12 -8.19 -6.99 -3.45
C PRO A 12 -7.25 -6.37 -2.40
N ILE A 13 -7.79 -5.75 -1.35
CA ILE A 13 -6.99 -5.25 -0.22
C ILE A 13 -6.29 -6.40 0.49
N GLY A 14 -7.01 -7.50 0.78
CA GLY A 14 -6.45 -8.68 1.44
C GLY A 14 -5.28 -9.27 0.66
N ARG A 15 -5.42 -9.43 -0.66
CA ARG A 15 -4.34 -9.92 -1.55
C ARG A 15 -3.09 -9.03 -1.51
N THR A 16 -3.27 -7.73 -1.37
CA THR A 16 -2.14 -6.80 -1.24
C THR A 16 -1.49 -6.93 0.13
N LEU A 17 -2.28 -6.96 1.21
CA LEU A 17 -1.77 -7.07 2.58
C LEU A 17 -1.05 -8.40 2.86
N GLU A 18 -1.43 -9.49 2.20
CA GLU A 18 -0.69 -10.76 2.28
C GLU A 18 0.77 -10.63 1.81
N ARG A 19 1.04 -9.69 0.92
CA ARG A 19 2.37 -9.50 0.30
C ARG A 19 3.20 -8.43 0.98
N VAL A 20 2.57 -7.35 1.43
CA VAL A 20 3.28 -6.17 1.94
C VAL A 20 2.66 -5.59 3.21
N GLY A 21 1.71 -6.30 3.85
CA GLY A 21 0.92 -5.76 4.97
C GLY A 21 1.64 -5.69 6.31
N ASP A 22 2.89 -6.09 6.40
CA ASP A 22 3.70 -5.89 7.61
C ASP A 22 4.43 -4.53 7.59
N THR A 23 4.67 -3.99 8.77
CA THR A 23 5.27 -2.67 8.95
C THR A 23 6.62 -2.54 8.24
N TRP A 24 7.47 -3.56 8.38
CA TRP A 24 8.83 -3.48 7.84
C TRP A 24 8.86 -3.52 6.31
N SER A 25 8.00 -4.31 5.68
CA SER A 25 7.87 -4.34 4.22
C SER A 25 7.45 -2.97 3.68
N LEU A 26 6.48 -2.30 4.31
CA LEU A 26 6.06 -0.95 3.92
C LEU A 26 7.19 0.07 4.11
N MET A 27 7.94 0.00 5.21
CA MET A 27 9.06 0.91 5.48
C MET A 27 10.23 0.68 4.51
N ILE A 28 10.55 -0.57 4.17
CA ILE A 28 11.56 -0.89 3.14
C ILE A 28 11.16 -0.33 1.78
N LEU A 29 9.89 -0.50 1.37
CA LEU A 29 9.40 0.06 0.11
C LEU A 29 9.42 1.59 0.11
N ARG A 30 9.08 2.25 1.23
CA ARG A 30 9.24 3.70 1.38
C ARG A 30 10.69 4.13 1.13
N ASP A 31 11.64 3.45 1.75
CA ASP A 31 13.07 3.77 1.63
C ASP A 31 13.58 3.52 0.21
N ALA A 32 13.14 2.43 -0.42
CA ALA A 32 13.46 2.13 -1.81
C ALA A 32 12.93 3.20 -2.79
N VAL A 33 11.72 3.72 -2.55
CA VAL A 33 11.16 4.87 -3.31
C VAL A 33 12.01 6.12 -3.12
N GLN A 34 12.61 6.32 -1.94
CA GLN A 34 13.51 7.43 -1.65
C GLN A 34 14.95 7.22 -2.17
N GLY A 35 15.22 6.09 -2.84
CA GLY A 35 16.49 5.80 -3.50
C GLY A 35 17.48 4.96 -2.71
N LEU A 36 17.11 4.43 -1.53
CA LEU A 36 17.95 3.45 -0.83
C LEU A 36 17.87 2.10 -1.57
N SER A 37 19.03 1.44 -1.72
CA SER A 37 19.11 0.17 -2.43
C SER A 37 19.96 -0.89 -1.73
N LYS A 38 20.86 -0.48 -0.82
CA LYS A 38 21.80 -1.40 -0.19
C LYS A 38 21.31 -1.86 1.18
N PHE A 39 21.70 -3.08 1.54
CA PHE A 39 21.31 -3.68 2.82
C PHE A 39 21.65 -2.78 4.03
N ASP A 40 22.88 -2.27 4.07
CA ASP A 40 23.37 -1.40 5.15
C ASP A 40 22.64 -0.04 5.21
N GLN A 41 22.18 0.47 4.06
CA GLN A 41 21.36 1.68 4.01
C GLN A 41 19.98 1.46 4.66
N PHE A 42 19.32 0.35 4.31
CA PHE A 42 18.04 -0.03 4.94
C PHE A 42 18.20 -0.30 6.44
N GLU A 43 19.25 -1.06 6.81
CA GLU A 43 19.55 -1.34 8.23
C GLU A 43 19.70 -0.05 9.03
N LYS A 44 20.52 0.88 8.54
CA LYS A 44 20.75 2.18 9.18
C LYS A 44 19.49 3.04 9.23
N SER A 45 18.69 3.07 8.16
CA SER A 45 17.46 3.87 8.08
C SER A 45 16.40 3.37 9.04
N LEU A 46 16.23 2.04 9.12
CA LEU A 46 15.11 1.42 9.83
C LEU A 46 15.44 1.03 11.27
N GLY A 47 16.72 0.86 11.61
CA GLY A 47 17.13 0.39 12.92
C GLY A 47 16.61 -1.01 13.27
N VAL A 48 16.26 -1.81 12.26
CA VAL A 48 15.70 -3.15 12.41
C VAL A 48 16.83 -4.19 12.48
N ALA A 49 16.60 -5.28 13.25
CA ALA A 49 17.57 -6.36 13.35
C ALA A 49 17.87 -6.99 11.97
N PRO A 50 19.17 -7.30 11.67
CA PRO A 50 19.59 -7.82 10.36
C PRO A 50 18.85 -9.06 9.87
N ASN A 51 18.48 -9.96 10.77
CA ASN A 51 17.71 -11.16 10.42
C ASN A 51 16.28 -10.82 9.95
N ILE A 52 15.63 -9.84 10.58
CA ILE A 52 14.31 -9.38 10.18
C ILE A 52 14.40 -8.66 8.82
N LEU A 53 15.38 -7.75 8.67
CA LEU A 53 15.61 -7.06 7.39
C LEU A 53 15.83 -8.06 6.25
N THR A 54 16.72 -9.07 6.47
CA THR A 54 16.97 -10.12 5.48
C THR A 54 15.70 -10.86 5.09
N GLN A 55 14.89 -11.25 6.07
CA GLN A 55 13.62 -11.95 5.83
C GLN A 55 12.67 -11.08 4.98
N ARG A 56 12.54 -9.79 5.31
CA ARG A 56 11.61 -8.89 4.62
C ARG A 56 12.08 -8.55 3.20
N LEU A 57 13.38 -8.29 3.01
CA LEU A 57 13.94 -8.08 1.68
C LEU A 57 13.76 -9.32 0.79
N ASN A 58 13.96 -10.53 1.34
CA ASN A 58 13.70 -11.76 0.61
C ASN A 58 12.24 -11.89 0.20
N ALA A 59 11.31 -11.66 1.13
CA ALA A 59 9.87 -11.72 0.86
C ALA A 59 9.44 -10.71 -0.22
N LEU A 60 9.99 -9.48 -0.19
CA LEU A 60 9.72 -8.47 -1.22
C LEU A 60 10.29 -8.83 -2.60
N VAL A 61 11.41 -9.54 -2.64
CA VAL A 61 11.96 -10.10 -3.88
C VAL A 61 11.09 -11.25 -4.39
N GLU A 62 10.71 -12.18 -3.52
CA GLU A 62 9.85 -13.33 -3.86
C GLU A 62 8.46 -12.89 -4.37
N THR A 63 7.90 -11.84 -3.77
CA THR A 63 6.61 -11.27 -4.20
C THR A 63 6.73 -10.32 -5.39
N GLY A 64 7.95 -10.04 -5.87
CA GLY A 64 8.23 -9.28 -7.07
C GLY A 64 8.17 -7.76 -6.91
N PHE A 65 8.13 -7.21 -5.70
CA PHE A 65 8.21 -5.75 -5.47
C PHE A 65 9.63 -5.21 -5.63
N LEU A 66 10.61 -6.01 -5.24
CA LEU A 66 12.02 -5.70 -5.40
C LEU A 66 12.69 -6.76 -6.27
N GLU A 67 13.80 -6.38 -6.89
CA GLU A 67 14.73 -7.31 -7.51
C GLU A 67 16.12 -7.08 -6.97
N ARG A 68 16.95 -8.13 -7.00
CA ARG A 68 18.36 -8.06 -6.63
C ARG A 68 19.20 -7.79 -7.86
N ARG A 69 20.04 -6.77 -7.80
CA ARG A 69 21.06 -6.47 -8.82
C ARG A 69 22.44 -6.59 -8.19
N PRO A 70 23.30 -7.51 -8.62
CA PRO A 70 24.66 -7.59 -8.08
C PRO A 70 25.45 -6.32 -8.43
N TYR A 71 26.10 -5.70 -7.44
CA TYR A 71 27.00 -4.58 -7.65
C TYR A 71 28.45 -4.92 -7.27
N GLN A 72 28.67 -6.04 -6.59
CA GLN A 72 29.99 -6.53 -6.20
C GLN A 72 30.00 -8.05 -6.22
N GLU A 73 31.06 -8.65 -6.79
CA GLU A 73 31.19 -10.12 -6.93
C GLU A 73 31.89 -10.79 -5.75
N ARG A 74 32.84 -10.10 -5.12
CA ARG A 74 33.62 -10.67 -4.00
C ARG A 74 33.84 -9.66 -2.88
N PRO A 75 33.18 -9.85 -1.70
CA PRO A 75 32.04 -10.76 -1.50
C PRO A 75 30.83 -10.32 -2.34
N LEU A 76 29.97 -11.28 -2.69
CA LEU A 76 28.77 -10.99 -3.48
C LEU A 76 27.84 -10.06 -2.70
N ARG A 77 27.54 -8.90 -3.29
CA ARG A 77 26.62 -7.91 -2.74
C ARG A 77 25.61 -7.47 -3.78
N HIS A 78 24.40 -7.16 -3.31
CA HIS A 78 23.28 -6.78 -4.18
C HIS A 78 22.69 -5.44 -3.76
N ASP A 79 22.30 -4.67 -4.76
CA ASP A 79 21.28 -3.64 -4.61
C ASP A 79 19.89 -4.29 -4.67
N TYR A 80 18.96 -3.77 -3.88
CA TYR A 80 17.54 -4.10 -3.91
C TYR A 80 16.81 -2.92 -4.56
N VAL A 81 16.31 -3.12 -5.77
CA VAL A 81 15.70 -2.05 -6.56
C VAL A 81 14.23 -2.36 -6.85
N LEU A 82 13.42 -1.31 -6.94
CA LEU A 82 12.00 -1.46 -7.27
C LEU A 82 11.83 -2.04 -8.67
N THR A 83 11.00 -3.06 -8.79
CA THR A 83 10.48 -3.57 -10.05
C THR A 83 9.40 -2.63 -10.60
N GLU A 84 8.80 -2.98 -11.75
CA GLU A 84 7.61 -2.29 -12.24
C GLU A 84 6.46 -2.39 -11.22
N LEU A 85 6.18 -3.60 -10.68
CA LEU A 85 5.19 -3.79 -9.61
C LEU A 85 5.49 -2.93 -8.37
N GLY A 86 6.76 -2.85 -7.97
CA GLY A 86 7.17 -1.99 -6.85
C GLY A 86 6.91 -0.50 -7.12
N ARG A 87 7.13 -0.04 -8.35
CA ARG A 87 6.83 1.34 -8.77
C ARG A 87 5.33 1.61 -8.84
N ASP A 88 4.52 0.64 -9.28
CA ASP A 88 3.07 0.75 -9.29
C ASP A 88 2.47 0.89 -7.88
N PHE A 89 3.22 0.49 -6.85
CA PHE A 89 2.81 0.64 -5.45
C PHE A 89 3.10 2.03 -4.86
N VAL A 90 3.88 2.88 -5.52
CA VAL A 90 4.23 4.24 -5.05
C VAL A 90 3.00 5.08 -4.73
N PRO A 91 1.93 5.14 -5.56
CA PRO A 91 0.72 5.90 -5.23
C PRO A 91 0.05 5.43 -3.94
N VAL A 92 0.10 4.13 -3.62
CA VAL A 92 -0.45 3.59 -2.36
C VAL A 92 0.33 4.12 -1.16
N LEU A 93 1.68 4.08 -1.20
CA LEU A 93 2.53 4.64 -0.16
C LEU A 93 2.34 6.15 0.00
N THR A 94 2.21 6.88 -1.11
CA THR A 94 1.97 8.33 -1.12
C THR A 94 0.65 8.67 -0.43
N THR A 95 -0.42 7.94 -0.75
CA THR A 95 -1.74 8.14 -0.13
C THR A 95 -1.70 7.79 1.36
N LEU A 96 -0.99 6.71 1.73
CA LEU A 96 -0.82 6.32 3.13
C LEU A 96 -0.05 7.40 3.93
N ALA A 97 1.02 7.96 3.37
CA ALA A 97 1.78 9.03 3.97
C ALA A 97 0.94 10.32 4.13
N ALA A 98 0.18 10.70 3.11
CA ALA A 98 -0.72 11.84 3.17
C ALA A 98 -1.80 11.68 4.26
N PHE A 99 -2.37 10.47 4.38
CA PHE A 99 -3.32 10.16 5.44
C PHE A 99 -2.68 10.26 6.83
N GLY A 100 -1.47 9.71 7.00
CA GLY A 100 -0.72 9.81 8.25
C GLY A 100 -0.42 11.26 8.66
N ASN A 101 0.03 12.07 7.72
CA ASN A 101 0.30 13.49 7.97
C ASN A 101 -0.97 14.28 8.35
N ARG A 102 -2.10 13.95 7.73
CA ARG A 102 -3.38 14.63 8.00
C ARG A 102 -3.94 14.30 9.39
N HIS A 103 -3.81 13.05 9.83
CA HIS A 103 -4.56 12.57 11.00
C HIS A 103 -3.69 12.21 12.21
N PHE A 104 -2.40 11.96 12.04
CA PHE A 104 -1.53 11.43 13.09
C PHE A 104 -0.25 12.24 13.32
N ALA A 105 -0.20 13.50 12.86
CA ALA A 105 0.94 14.38 13.02
C ALA A 105 0.71 15.42 14.12
N ALA A 106 0.36 14.99 15.34
CA ALA A 106 0.09 15.88 16.47
C ALA A 106 1.30 16.77 16.84
N GLU A 107 2.53 16.27 16.64
CA GLU A 107 3.79 16.97 16.89
C GLU A 107 4.29 17.76 15.66
N GLY A 108 3.50 17.82 14.59
CA GLY A 108 3.86 18.42 13.31
C GLY A 108 4.28 17.40 12.25
N ILE A 109 4.34 17.85 11.00
CA ILE A 109 4.70 17.03 9.84
C ILE A 109 6.21 16.87 9.77
N ALA A 110 6.74 15.68 10.05
CA ALA A 110 8.17 15.39 10.03
C ALA A 110 8.73 15.20 8.60
N SER A 111 7.92 14.72 7.67
CA SER A 111 8.27 14.58 6.23
C SER A 111 7.03 14.70 5.38
N GLN A 112 7.17 15.27 4.18
CA GLN A 112 6.07 15.46 3.25
C GLN A 112 6.57 15.37 1.81
N MET A 113 5.66 15.06 0.90
CA MET A 113 5.92 15.16 -0.54
C MET A 113 5.81 16.62 -0.96
N VAL A 114 6.76 17.05 -1.79
CA VAL A 114 6.76 18.39 -2.37
C VAL A 114 6.93 18.30 -3.89
N GLU A 115 6.46 19.30 -4.61
CA GLU A 115 6.77 19.46 -6.02
C GLU A 115 8.25 19.84 -6.17
N ALA A 116 9.01 19.04 -6.92
CA ALA A 116 10.47 19.20 -7.02
C ALA A 116 10.90 20.56 -7.58
N ALA A 117 10.09 21.15 -8.47
CA ALA A 117 10.41 22.43 -9.11
C ALA A 117 10.19 23.63 -8.19
N THR A 118 9.19 23.59 -7.30
CA THR A 118 8.77 24.74 -6.49
C THR A 118 9.05 24.58 -5.00
N GLY A 119 9.23 23.34 -4.54
CA GLY A 119 9.32 23.02 -3.10
C GLY A 119 7.99 23.10 -2.36
N LEU A 120 6.89 23.37 -3.06
CA LEU A 120 5.57 23.48 -2.43
C LEU A 120 5.05 22.09 -2.00
N PRO A 121 4.41 21.99 -0.82
CA PRO A 121 3.76 20.76 -0.37
C PRO A 121 2.74 20.25 -1.37
N ALA A 122 2.80 18.95 -1.67
CA ALA A 122 1.81 18.27 -2.50
C ALA A 122 0.62 17.80 -1.64
N GLU A 123 -0.58 17.89 -2.21
CA GLU A 123 -1.80 17.33 -1.64
C GLU A 123 -2.27 16.13 -2.50
N PRO A 124 -1.77 14.91 -2.22
CA PRO A 124 -2.12 13.74 -3.00
C PRO A 124 -3.61 13.39 -2.87
N VAL A 125 -4.25 13.18 -4.02
CA VAL A 125 -5.63 12.70 -4.13
C VAL A 125 -5.71 11.48 -5.04
N VAL A 126 -6.67 10.60 -4.77
CA VAL A 126 -6.96 9.47 -5.65
C VAL A 126 -8.06 9.89 -6.63
N VAL A 127 -7.80 9.74 -7.93
CA VAL A 127 -8.75 10.10 -8.99
C VAL A 127 -9.06 8.89 -9.87
N ASP A 128 -10.27 8.83 -10.39
CA ASP A 128 -10.62 7.91 -11.47
C ASP A 128 -9.98 8.41 -12.78
N ARG A 129 -9.05 7.62 -13.32
CA ARG A 129 -8.32 7.97 -14.56
C ARG A 129 -9.24 8.26 -15.73
N ARG A 130 -10.42 7.63 -15.81
CA ARG A 130 -11.36 7.76 -16.92
C ARG A 130 -12.14 9.08 -16.86
N THR A 131 -12.48 9.53 -15.65
CA THR A 131 -13.34 10.70 -15.44
C THR A 131 -12.57 11.92 -14.93
N GLY A 132 -11.37 11.73 -14.39
CA GLY A 132 -10.59 12.76 -13.69
C GLY A 132 -11.18 13.17 -12.34
N LYS A 133 -12.26 12.55 -11.89
CA LYS A 133 -12.92 12.91 -10.63
C LYS A 133 -12.23 12.25 -9.43
N PRO A 134 -12.17 12.92 -8.27
CA PRO A 134 -11.75 12.28 -7.02
C PRO A 134 -12.61 11.06 -6.71
N ILE A 135 -11.97 10.00 -6.18
CA ILE A 135 -12.65 8.78 -5.74
C ILE A 135 -13.00 8.94 -4.26
N ASP A 136 -14.18 9.48 -3.98
CA ASP A 136 -14.74 9.64 -2.64
C ASP A 136 -16.21 9.22 -2.61
N ALA A 137 -16.71 8.89 -1.41
CA ALA A 137 -18.14 8.65 -1.23
C ALA A 137 -18.92 9.98 -1.34
N PRO A 138 -20.18 9.98 -1.85
CA PRO A 138 -20.99 8.82 -2.26
C PRO A 138 -20.90 8.43 -3.74
N ASP A 139 -20.12 9.14 -4.57
CA ASP A 139 -20.12 8.96 -6.03
C ASP A 139 -19.53 7.60 -6.47
N TYR A 140 -18.70 6.98 -5.62
CA TYR A 140 -18.06 5.69 -5.91
C TYR A 140 -18.43 4.64 -4.86
N ILE A 141 -18.82 3.47 -5.31
CA ILE A 141 -19.18 2.33 -4.46
C ILE A 141 -18.40 1.07 -4.83
N TYR A 142 -18.21 0.18 -3.86
CA TYR A 142 -17.69 -1.15 -4.13
C TYR A 142 -18.82 -2.05 -4.65
N ALA A 143 -18.65 -2.58 -5.85
CA ALA A 143 -19.55 -3.55 -6.46
C ALA A 143 -18.85 -4.92 -6.60
N ALA A 144 -19.65 -5.96 -6.83
CA ALA A 144 -19.13 -7.29 -7.15
C ALA A 144 -18.45 -7.27 -8.53
N GLY A 145 -17.23 -7.80 -8.60
CA GLY A 145 -16.52 -8.00 -9.86
C GLY A 145 -16.94 -9.31 -10.56
N PRO A 146 -16.51 -9.52 -11.81
CA PRO A 146 -16.91 -10.71 -12.60
C PRO A 146 -16.43 -12.04 -12.00
N ALA A 147 -15.40 -12.04 -11.14
CA ALA A 147 -14.88 -13.22 -10.45
C ALA A 147 -15.34 -13.31 -8.98
N ALA A 148 -16.41 -12.58 -8.61
CA ALA A 148 -16.91 -12.59 -7.25
C ALA A 148 -17.50 -13.95 -6.88
N GLY A 149 -16.99 -14.56 -5.81
CA GLY A 149 -17.56 -15.76 -5.21
C GLY A 149 -18.83 -15.47 -4.39
N PRO A 150 -19.54 -16.54 -3.94
CA PRO A 150 -20.80 -16.39 -3.21
C PRO A 150 -20.73 -15.47 -2.00
N GLU A 151 -19.63 -15.48 -1.26
CA GLU A 151 -19.43 -14.64 -0.07
C GLU A 151 -19.36 -13.15 -0.41
N VAL A 152 -18.67 -12.79 -1.51
CA VAL A 152 -18.59 -11.41 -1.99
C VAL A 152 -19.94 -10.94 -2.49
N LEU A 153 -20.67 -11.78 -3.24
CA LEU A 153 -22.02 -11.48 -3.72
C LEU A 153 -22.98 -11.23 -2.55
N ALA A 154 -22.97 -12.13 -1.54
CA ALA A 154 -23.80 -11.98 -0.35
C ALA A 154 -23.47 -10.70 0.43
N ARG A 155 -22.17 -10.35 0.56
CA ARG A 155 -21.74 -9.11 1.23
C ARG A 155 -22.21 -7.87 0.48
N VAL A 156 -22.05 -7.83 -0.83
CA VAL A 156 -22.49 -6.68 -1.66
C VAL A 156 -24.00 -6.51 -1.58
N ALA A 157 -24.77 -7.59 -1.66
CA ALA A 157 -26.22 -7.55 -1.50
C ALA A 157 -26.64 -7.02 -0.12
N TRP A 158 -26.00 -7.48 0.95
CA TRP A 158 -26.26 -7.02 2.31
C TRP A 158 -25.94 -5.51 2.48
N LEU A 159 -24.82 -5.03 1.92
CA LEU A 159 -24.46 -3.61 1.96
C LEU A 159 -25.47 -2.73 1.20
N ALA A 160 -25.93 -3.16 0.04
CA ALA A 160 -26.94 -2.46 -0.74
C ALA A 160 -28.29 -2.38 -0.03
N GLU A 161 -28.69 -3.44 0.70
CA GLU A 161 -29.89 -3.44 1.52
C GLU A 161 -29.78 -2.48 2.71
N LYS A 162 -28.61 -2.47 3.38
CA LYS A 162 -28.32 -1.56 4.49
C LYS A 162 -28.41 -0.09 4.06
N GLN A 163 -27.82 0.25 2.92
CA GLN A 163 -27.86 1.62 2.38
C GLN A 163 -29.31 2.06 2.05
N ARG A 164 -30.12 1.17 1.46
CA ARG A 164 -31.55 1.47 1.18
C ARG A 164 -32.35 1.73 2.46
N LYS A 165 -32.13 0.96 3.52
CA LYS A 165 -32.80 1.17 4.81
C LYS A 165 -32.42 2.52 5.43
N SER A 166 -31.12 2.88 5.42
CA SER A 166 -30.66 4.19 5.95
C SER A 166 -31.19 5.38 5.16
N ALA A 167 -31.39 5.23 3.85
CA ALA A 167 -31.97 6.29 3.00
C ALA A 167 -33.50 6.43 3.20
N GLY A 168 -34.18 5.38 3.63
CA GLY A 168 -35.63 5.39 3.91
C GLY A 168 -36.01 5.88 5.32
N GLU A 169 -35.08 5.92 6.27
CA GLU A 169 -35.31 6.37 7.65
C GLU A 169 -35.03 7.89 7.83
N GLY A 170 -34.56 8.58 6.80
CA GLY A 170 -34.23 10.01 6.82
C GLY A 170 -35.18 10.91 6.02
N GLY A 171 -36.38 10.41 5.68
CA GLY A 171 -37.42 11.13 4.92
C GLY A 171 -38.61 11.55 5.79
#